data_40a7003b5a07adaa1308b7d63eb3b1dc
#
_entry.id   40a7003b5a07adaa1308b7d63eb3b1dc
#
_cell.length_a   1.000
_cell.length_b   1.000
_cell.length_c   1.000
_cell.angle_alpha   90.00
_cell.angle_beta   90.00
_cell.angle_gamma   90.00
#
_symmetry.space_group_name_H-M   'P 1'
#
loop_
_entity.id
_entity.type
_entity.pdbx_description
1 polymer ?
#
loop_
_entity_poly.entity_id
_entity_poly.type
_entity_poly.pdbx_seq_one_letter_code
_entity_poly.pdbx_strand_id
1 'polypeptide(L)'
;QFDFETDKRFSFGDTQIYFNLRDGVIRETKVYSDCLDTELTTEIENALTGARFRKEEIKAALSKMKDQSIAAELAEHFCSLDI
;
A
#
# COMPACT_ATOMS: atom_id res chain seq x y z
N GLN A 1 -11.79 11.26 -5.76
CA GLN A 1 -10.58 11.56 -6.47
C GLN A 1 -9.37 11.49 -5.54
N PHE A 2 -8.26 10.90 -6.02
CA PHE A 2 -7.11 10.59 -5.17
C PHE A 2 -5.89 11.40 -5.59
N ASP A 3 -5.01 11.68 -4.62
CA ASP A 3 -3.79 12.45 -4.87
C ASP A 3 -2.70 11.59 -5.49
N PHE A 4 -2.71 10.28 -5.24
CA PHE A 4 -1.71 9.34 -5.73
C PHE A 4 -2.38 8.03 -6.07
N GLU A 5 -1.94 7.40 -7.14
CA GLU A 5 -2.42 6.08 -7.49
C GLU A 5 -1.29 5.26 -8.10
N THR A 6 -1.34 3.94 -7.87
CA THR A 6 -0.41 3.01 -8.48
C THR A 6 -1.12 1.68 -8.70
N ASP A 7 -0.68 0.94 -9.72
CA ASP A 7 -1.18 -0.41 -9.90
C ASP A 7 -0.02 -1.32 -10.22
N LYS A 8 -0.21 -2.61 -9.89
CA LYS A 8 0.79 -3.62 -10.17
C LYS A 8 0.17 -4.99 -10.00
N ARG A 9 0.66 -5.94 -10.79
CA ARG A 9 0.33 -7.34 -10.61
C ARG A 9 1.31 -7.94 -9.61
N PHE A 10 0.80 -8.23 -8.42
CA PHE A 10 1.56 -8.91 -7.37
C PHE A 10 1.30 -10.41 -7.42
N SER A 11 2.00 -11.17 -6.59
CA SER A 11 1.77 -12.62 -6.52
C SER A 11 0.34 -12.94 -6.10
N PHE A 12 -0.30 -12.04 -5.35
CA PHE A 12 -1.67 -12.24 -4.85
C PHE A 12 -2.75 -11.67 -5.78
N GLY A 13 -2.37 -11.02 -6.88
CA GLY A 13 -3.33 -10.53 -7.87
C GLY A 13 -3.05 -9.13 -8.37
N ASP A 14 -3.80 -8.72 -9.39
CA ASP A 14 -3.76 -7.35 -9.89
C ASP A 14 -4.34 -6.43 -8.82
N THR A 15 -3.59 -5.38 -8.48
CA THR A 15 -3.93 -4.54 -7.34
C THR A 15 -3.74 -3.08 -7.68
N GLN A 16 -4.71 -2.27 -7.30
CA GLN A 16 -4.68 -0.81 -7.45
C GLN A 16 -4.71 -0.19 -6.06
N ILE A 17 -3.81 0.73 -5.82
CA ILE A 17 -3.69 1.39 -4.52
C ILE A 17 -3.80 2.89 -4.74
N TYR A 18 -4.66 3.53 -3.97
CA TYR A 18 -4.93 4.96 -4.06
C TYR A 18 -4.73 5.60 -2.70
N PHE A 19 -4.10 6.77 -2.69
CA PHE A 19 -3.94 7.55 -1.46
C PHE A 19 -4.55 8.92 -1.60
N ASN A 20 -5.19 9.39 -0.54
CA ASN A 20 -5.39 10.82 -0.32
C ASN A 20 -4.36 11.27 0.70
N LEU A 21 -3.70 12.39 0.40
CA LEU A 21 -2.59 12.89 1.20
C LEU A 21 -2.98 14.21 1.85
N ARG A 22 -2.44 14.46 3.04
CA ARG A 22 -2.60 15.74 3.69
C ARG A 22 -1.35 16.00 4.53
N ASP A 23 -0.68 17.13 4.25
CA ASP A 23 0.54 17.52 4.95
C ASP A 23 1.60 16.41 4.90
N GLY A 24 1.70 15.73 3.75
CA GLY A 24 2.69 14.67 3.55
C GLY A 24 2.35 13.35 4.21
N VAL A 25 1.13 13.20 4.74
CA VAL A 25 0.68 12.00 5.43
C VAL A 25 -0.44 11.33 4.62
N ILE A 26 -0.40 10.01 4.56
CA ILE A 26 -1.46 9.23 3.93
C ILE A 26 -2.69 9.27 4.85
N ARG A 27 -3.72 10.00 4.44
CA ARG A 27 -4.93 10.15 5.23
C ARG A 27 -5.96 9.10 4.90
N GLU A 28 -5.97 8.63 3.65
CA GLU A 28 -6.90 7.61 3.21
C GLU A 28 -6.19 6.69 2.25
N THR A 29 -6.43 5.40 2.37
CA THR A 29 -5.93 4.38 1.46
C THR A 29 -7.10 3.56 0.95
N LYS A 30 -7.20 3.40 -0.37
CA LYS A 30 -8.16 2.49 -0.99
C LYS A 30 -7.38 1.47 -1.79
N VAL A 31 -7.69 0.20 -1.57
CA VAL A 31 -7.03 -0.91 -2.26
C VAL A 31 -8.10 -1.75 -2.96
N TYR A 32 -7.95 -1.90 -4.25
CA TYR A 32 -8.79 -2.77 -5.07
C TYR A 32 -7.92 -3.88 -5.62
N SER A 33 -8.38 -5.12 -5.52
CA SER A 33 -7.60 -6.26 -5.99
C SER A 33 -8.55 -7.38 -6.39
N ASP A 34 -8.11 -8.18 -7.34
CA ASP A 34 -8.84 -9.41 -7.71
C ASP A 34 -8.41 -10.60 -6.87
N CYS A 35 -7.63 -10.37 -5.80
CA CYS A 35 -7.22 -11.45 -4.92
C CYS A 35 -8.43 -12.06 -4.21
N LEU A 36 -8.31 -13.35 -3.87
CA LEU A 36 -9.41 -14.08 -3.24
C LEU A 36 -9.54 -13.79 -1.73
N ASP A 37 -8.47 -13.29 -1.14
CA ASP A 37 -8.47 -12.97 0.29
C ASP A 37 -8.99 -11.54 0.48
N THR A 38 -10.28 -11.44 0.80
CA THR A 38 -10.93 -10.13 0.94
C THR A 38 -10.43 -9.34 2.15
N GLU A 39 -9.79 -10.00 3.12
CA GLU A 39 -9.24 -9.30 4.29
C GLU A 39 -7.91 -8.65 3.99
N LEU A 40 -7.21 -9.13 2.96
CA LEU A 40 -5.89 -8.61 2.62
C LEU A 40 -5.94 -7.14 2.22
N THR A 41 -6.92 -6.75 1.42
CA THR A 41 -7.04 -5.34 1.00
C THR A 41 -7.25 -4.43 2.19
N THR A 42 -8.08 -4.86 3.14
CA THR A 42 -8.32 -4.10 4.37
C THR A 42 -7.05 -4.01 5.21
N GLU A 43 -6.30 -5.09 5.29
CA GLU A 43 -5.06 -5.09 6.05
C GLU A 43 -4.05 -4.09 5.45
N ILE A 44 -3.94 -4.07 4.13
CA ILE A 44 -3.04 -3.14 3.44
C ILE A 44 -3.49 -1.70 3.71
N GLU A 45 -4.79 -1.43 3.58
CA GLU A 45 -5.34 -0.09 3.85
C GLU A 45 -5.01 0.37 5.26
N ASN A 46 -5.21 -0.52 6.24
CA ASN A 46 -4.97 -0.19 7.62
C ASN A 46 -3.48 0.02 7.92
N ALA A 47 -2.62 -0.76 7.26
CA ALA A 47 -1.18 -0.64 7.46
C ALA A 47 -0.67 0.71 6.96
N LEU A 48 -1.14 1.16 5.79
CA LEU A 48 -0.59 2.34 5.12
C LEU A 48 -1.22 3.66 5.59
N THR A 49 -2.47 3.64 6.03
CA THR A 49 -3.14 4.87 6.45
C THR A 49 -2.47 5.40 7.72
N GLY A 50 -2.09 6.66 7.68
CA GLY A 50 -1.40 7.33 8.77
C GLY A 50 0.10 7.41 8.58
N ALA A 51 0.67 6.70 7.63
CA ALA A 51 2.10 6.75 7.36
C ALA A 51 2.45 8.02 6.58
N ARG A 52 3.67 8.53 6.78
CA ARG A 52 4.18 9.59 5.92
C ARG A 52 4.41 9.03 4.53
N PHE A 53 4.15 9.87 3.51
CA PHE A 53 4.29 9.46 2.12
C PHE A 53 5.75 9.54 1.69
N ARG A 54 6.55 8.63 2.25
CA ARG A 54 7.99 8.50 1.99
C ARG A 54 8.31 7.02 2.00
N LYS A 55 9.28 6.63 1.17
CA LYS A 55 9.61 5.21 1.00
C LYS A 55 9.93 4.51 2.31
N GLU A 56 10.74 5.13 3.16
CA GLU A 56 11.13 4.54 4.44
C GLU A 56 9.95 4.34 5.37
N GLU A 57 9.04 5.32 5.37
CA GLU A 57 7.87 5.26 6.25
C GLU A 57 6.86 4.25 5.74
N ILE A 58 6.69 4.16 4.44
CA ILE A 58 5.80 3.18 3.83
C ILE A 58 6.33 1.77 4.13
N LYS A 59 7.64 1.57 3.97
CA LYS A 59 8.25 0.28 4.25
C LYS A 59 8.07 -0.09 5.73
N ALA A 60 8.27 0.87 6.64
CA ALA A 60 8.08 0.62 8.06
C ALA A 60 6.63 0.27 8.39
N ALA A 61 5.68 0.97 7.76
CA ALA A 61 4.25 0.69 7.96
C ALA A 61 3.90 -0.72 7.50
N LEU A 62 4.41 -1.13 6.34
CA LEU A 62 4.14 -2.46 5.78
C LEU A 62 4.75 -3.57 6.64
N SER A 63 5.83 -3.28 7.36
CA SER A 63 6.49 -4.27 8.20
C SER A 63 5.59 -4.82 9.31
N LYS A 64 4.46 -4.15 9.56
CA LYS A 64 3.50 -4.58 10.59
C LYS A 64 2.49 -5.60 10.06
N MET A 65 2.49 -5.88 8.77
CA MET A 65 1.57 -6.84 8.19
C MET A 65 1.88 -8.26 8.65
N LYS A 66 0.86 -9.09 8.72
CA LYS A 66 1.02 -10.48 9.15
C LYS A 66 1.85 -11.28 8.15
N ASP A 67 1.53 -11.14 6.86
CA ASP A 67 2.24 -11.87 5.81
C ASP A 67 3.42 -11.02 5.34
N GLN A 68 4.61 -11.38 5.81
CA GLN A 68 5.81 -10.62 5.52
C GLN A 68 6.27 -10.77 4.06
N SER A 69 5.90 -11.86 3.40
CA SER A 69 6.24 -12.03 1.99
C SER A 69 5.42 -11.07 1.13
N ILE A 70 4.15 -10.88 1.44
CA ILE A 70 3.31 -9.88 0.77
C ILE A 70 3.79 -8.46 1.09
N ALA A 71 4.13 -8.21 2.35
CA ALA A 71 4.67 -6.90 2.75
C ALA A 71 5.94 -6.57 1.97
N ALA A 72 6.81 -7.56 1.75
CA ALA A 72 8.05 -7.35 1.00
C ALA A 72 7.76 -7.00 -0.48
N GLU A 73 6.78 -7.65 -1.10
CA GLU A 73 6.39 -7.33 -2.48
C GLU A 73 5.90 -5.89 -2.58
N LEU A 74 5.05 -5.49 -1.64
CA LEU A 74 4.50 -4.13 -1.62
C LEU A 74 5.61 -3.11 -1.38
N ALA A 75 6.50 -3.37 -0.43
CA ALA A 75 7.60 -2.47 -0.12
C ALA A 75 8.52 -2.31 -1.32
N GLU A 76 8.84 -3.40 -2.01
CA GLU A 76 9.68 -3.35 -3.20
C GLU A 76 9.03 -2.48 -4.28
N HIS A 77 7.73 -2.64 -4.47
CA HIS A 77 7.01 -1.84 -5.47
C HIS A 77 7.09 -0.35 -5.12
N PHE A 78 6.78 0.04 -3.89
CA PHE A 78 6.82 1.44 -3.51
C PHE A 78 8.25 2.00 -3.58
N CYS A 79 9.24 1.21 -3.23
CA CYS A 79 10.63 1.64 -3.32
C CYS A 79 11.08 1.84 -4.76
N SER A 80 10.42 1.21 -5.72
CA SER A 80 10.75 1.37 -7.15
C SER A 80 10.13 2.62 -7.75
N LEU A 81 9.18 3.24 -7.07
CA LEU A 81 8.49 4.41 -7.59
C LEU A 81 9.28 5.68 -7.28
N ASP A 82 9.03 6.70 -8.09
CA ASP A 82 9.69 8.01 -7.94
C ASP A 82 8.83 8.88 -7.02
N ILE A 83 8.90 8.59 -5.75
CA ILE A 83 8.11 9.31 -4.75
C ILE A 83 8.99 9.81 -3.62
#